data_4de8a09a43d43af031c0654057c8b64d
#
_entry.id   4de8a09a43d43af031c0654057c8b64d
#
_cell.length_a   1.000
_cell.length_b   1.000
_cell.length_c   1.000
_cell.angle_alpha   90.00
_cell.angle_beta   90.00
_cell.angle_gamma   90.00
#
_symmetry.space_group_name_H-M   'P 1'
#
loop_
_entity.id
_entity.type
_entity.pdbx_description
1 polymer ?
#
loop_
_entity_poly.entity_id
_entity_poly.type
_entity_poly.pdbx_seq_one_letter_code
_entity_poly.pdbx_strand_id
1 'polypeptide(L)'
;MGRAFEYRRAAKEKRWDKMSKIFPKLAKAITLAAKAGSDPSSNAKLRTAILNAKAQNMPKDNIDAAIKRASSKEGQLVEVSYEGKANHGVLLFIECMTDNPTRTIANLKSYFNKSPGASIVQNGSLEFMFTRKSVLEGVLADLQALGLSIEDVELSLIDYGLESLEMDSERFFVIGDYQDFKQLSDGFEALKLPLHKACLQRLPTTPIRLSPEALAETEKLLDRIEEDEDVIALYSNIED
;
A
#
# COMPACT_ATOMS: atom_id res chain seq x y z
N MET A 1 10.77 11.62 -12.26
CA MET A 1 9.98 10.50 -11.72
C MET A 1 9.34 10.80 -10.34
N GLY A 2 9.84 11.78 -9.56
CA GLY A 2 9.38 12.09 -8.19
C GLY A 2 7.93 12.59 -8.03
N ARG A 3 7.40 13.35 -8.95
CA ARG A 3 6.07 13.98 -8.82
C ARG A 3 4.89 12.98 -8.80
N ALA A 4 4.96 11.89 -9.53
CA ALA A 4 3.91 10.89 -9.59
C ALA A 4 3.66 10.17 -8.26
N PHE A 5 4.70 10.00 -7.44
CA PHE A 5 4.60 9.35 -6.13
C PHE A 5 3.96 10.28 -5.08
N GLU A 6 4.37 11.55 -5.02
CA GLU A 6 3.85 12.53 -4.05
C GLU A 6 2.36 12.80 -4.23
N TYR A 7 1.91 12.96 -5.44
CA TYR A 7 0.50 13.27 -5.72
C TYR A 7 -0.42 12.09 -5.40
N ARG A 8 -0.05 10.88 -5.76
CA ARG A 8 -0.78 9.68 -5.35
C ARG A 8 -0.91 9.57 -3.83
N ARG A 9 0.11 10.04 -3.10
CA ARG A 9 0.07 10.09 -1.65
C ARG A 9 -0.94 11.11 -1.15
N ALA A 10 -0.91 12.35 -1.63
CA ALA A 10 -1.83 13.41 -1.21
C ALA A 10 -3.30 13.09 -1.53
N ALA A 11 -3.57 12.55 -2.73
CA ALA A 11 -4.89 12.07 -3.11
C ALA A 11 -5.33 10.87 -2.25
N LYS A 12 -4.42 9.93 -1.98
CA LYS A 12 -4.67 8.75 -1.14
C LYS A 12 -4.89 9.14 0.33
N GLU A 13 -4.14 10.09 0.87
CA GLU A 13 -4.33 10.60 2.24
C GLU A 13 -5.65 11.33 2.41
N LYS A 14 -6.07 12.16 1.45
CA LYS A 14 -7.41 12.80 1.46
C LYS A 14 -8.56 11.78 1.42
N ARG A 15 -8.36 10.64 0.75
CA ARG A 15 -9.33 9.53 0.72
C ARG A 15 -9.31 8.70 2.00
N TRP A 16 -8.15 8.62 2.67
CA TRP A 16 -7.98 7.82 3.89
C TRP A 16 -8.46 8.52 5.17
N ASP A 17 -8.86 9.79 5.09
CA ASP A 17 -9.41 10.55 6.23
C ASP A 17 -10.73 9.99 6.79
N LYS A 18 -11.28 8.94 6.19
CA LYS A 18 -12.39 8.18 6.79
C LYS A 18 -11.84 7.08 7.72
N MET A 19 -11.33 7.51 8.87
CA MET A 19 -10.68 6.66 9.90
C MET A 19 -11.42 5.36 10.25
N SER A 20 -12.76 5.34 10.18
CA SER A 20 -13.57 4.16 10.48
C SER A 20 -13.30 2.94 9.55
N LYS A 21 -12.74 3.16 8.36
CA LYS A 21 -12.46 2.10 7.38
C LYS A 21 -11.00 1.62 7.38
N ILE A 22 -10.10 2.39 7.97
CA ILE A 22 -8.65 2.05 8.00
C ILE A 22 -8.39 0.92 9.00
N PHE A 23 -8.96 0.99 10.20
CA PHE A 23 -8.69 -0.02 11.24
C PHE A 23 -9.10 -1.45 10.86
N PRO A 24 -10.25 -1.71 10.22
CA PRO A 24 -10.58 -3.04 9.72
C PRO A 24 -9.55 -3.58 8.72
N LYS A 25 -9.06 -2.74 7.79
CA LYS A 25 -8.04 -3.13 6.80
C LYS A 25 -6.71 -3.46 7.47
N LEU A 26 -6.26 -2.64 8.40
CA LEU A 26 -5.05 -2.91 9.19
C LEU A 26 -5.20 -4.17 10.04
N ALA A 27 -6.36 -4.40 10.66
CA ALA A 27 -6.63 -5.61 11.41
C ALA A 27 -6.59 -6.86 10.53
N LYS A 28 -7.13 -6.82 9.31
CA LYS A 28 -7.02 -7.92 8.33
C LYS A 28 -5.56 -8.21 7.99
N ALA A 29 -4.75 -7.16 7.71
CA ALA A 29 -3.32 -7.30 7.40
C ALA A 29 -2.54 -7.93 8.56
N ILE A 30 -2.79 -7.49 9.80
CA ILE A 30 -2.19 -8.08 11.01
C ILE A 30 -2.61 -9.55 11.15
N THR A 31 -3.90 -9.85 11.01
CA THR A 31 -4.42 -11.21 11.14
C THR A 31 -3.78 -12.16 10.13
N LEU A 32 -3.64 -11.71 8.87
CA LEU A 32 -2.99 -12.53 7.85
C LEU A 32 -1.51 -12.75 8.13
N ALA A 33 -0.78 -11.68 8.49
CA ALA A 33 0.63 -11.77 8.82
C ALA A 33 0.89 -12.69 10.01
N ALA A 34 0.00 -12.67 11.01
CA ALA A 34 0.10 -13.49 12.22
C ALA A 34 -0.16 -14.99 11.97
N LYS A 35 -0.75 -15.38 10.82
CA LYS A 35 -0.89 -16.81 10.45
C LYS A 35 0.45 -17.53 10.30
N ALA A 36 1.49 -16.81 9.87
CA ALA A 36 2.84 -17.36 9.75
C ALA A 36 3.62 -17.42 11.08
N GLY A 37 3.05 -16.84 12.14
CA GLY A 37 3.61 -16.80 13.50
C GLY A 37 3.12 -15.57 14.23
N SER A 38 2.67 -15.75 15.46
CA SER A 38 2.06 -14.69 16.29
C SER A 38 3.08 -13.82 17.02
N ASP A 39 4.36 -14.16 16.99
CA ASP A 39 5.44 -13.41 17.63
C ASP A 39 6.08 -12.42 16.65
N PRO A 40 5.94 -11.10 16.87
CA PRO A 40 6.54 -10.08 16.00
C PRO A 40 8.07 -10.12 15.95
N SER A 41 8.74 -10.67 16.98
CA SER A 41 10.21 -10.77 17.01
C SER A 41 10.73 -11.71 15.94
N SER A 42 10.01 -12.79 15.66
CA SER A 42 10.35 -13.82 14.67
C SER A 42 9.63 -13.66 13.33
N ASN A 43 8.60 -12.79 13.25
CA ASN A 43 7.76 -12.60 12.07
C ASN A 43 7.89 -11.16 11.53
N ALA A 44 8.75 -10.96 10.53
CA ALA A 44 8.98 -9.66 9.92
C ALA A 44 7.71 -9.05 9.29
N LYS A 45 6.86 -9.87 8.64
CA LYS A 45 5.59 -9.39 8.05
C LYS A 45 4.65 -8.87 9.13
N LEU A 46 4.54 -9.56 10.26
CA LEU A 46 3.73 -9.14 11.39
C LEU A 46 4.28 -7.86 12.02
N ARG A 47 5.59 -7.76 12.17
CA ARG A 47 6.24 -6.55 12.68
C ARG A 47 5.91 -5.33 11.81
N THR A 48 6.02 -5.44 10.49
CA THR A 48 5.66 -4.38 9.55
C THR A 48 4.18 -4.02 9.62
N ALA A 49 3.29 -5.01 9.67
CA ALA A 49 1.85 -4.75 9.79
C ALA A 49 1.50 -4.01 11.09
N ILE A 50 2.15 -4.36 12.21
CA ILE A 50 2.01 -3.67 13.50
C ILE A 50 2.57 -2.25 13.42
N LEU A 51 3.72 -2.04 12.77
CA LEU A 51 4.30 -0.71 12.56
C LEU A 51 3.31 0.19 11.82
N ASN A 52 2.77 -0.28 10.71
CA ASN A 52 1.81 0.47 9.90
C ASN A 52 0.51 0.77 10.67
N ALA A 53 0.05 -0.16 11.51
CA ALA A 53 -1.11 0.06 12.37
C ALA A 53 -0.85 1.12 13.43
N LYS A 54 0.32 1.11 14.07
CA LYS A 54 0.75 2.13 15.03
C LYS A 54 0.89 3.51 14.38
N ALA A 55 1.44 3.58 13.15
CA ALA A 55 1.55 4.82 12.39
C ALA A 55 0.16 5.47 12.11
N GLN A 56 -0.90 4.67 12.10
CA GLN A 56 -2.29 5.14 11.99
C GLN A 56 -3.00 5.26 13.36
N ASN A 57 -2.25 5.27 14.45
CA ASN A 57 -2.79 5.38 15.82
C ASN A 57 -3.78 4.27 16.19
N MET A 58 -3.62 3.06 15.64
CA MET A 58 -4.45 1.92 16.02
C MET A 58 -4.18 1.52 17.48
N PRO A 59 -5.21 1.41 18.35
CA PRO A 59 -5.04 1.02 19.74
C PRO A 59 -4.40 -0.37 19.87
N LYS A 60 -3.56 -0.53 20.90
CA LYS A 60 -2.85 -1.79 21.18
C LYS A 60 -3.83 -2.97 21.31
N ASP A 61 -4.95 -2.77 21.99
CA ASP A 61 -5.96 -3.81 22.18
C ASP A 61 -6.53 -4.34 20.84
N ASN A 62 -6.68 -3.45 19.85
CA ASN A 62 -7.13 -3.83 18.50
C ASN A 62 -6.05 -4.61 17.76
N ILE A 63 -4.77 -4.26 17.93
CA ILE A 63 -3.63 -5.00 17.37
C ILE A 63 -3.59 -6.40 17.98
N ASP A 64 -3.64 -6.51 19.31
CA ASP A 64 -3.60 -7.78 20.03
C ASP A 64 -4.81 -8.68 19.68
N ALA A 65 -6.00 -8.08 19.52
CA ALA A 65 -7.19 -8.79 19.08
C ALA A 65 -7.03 -9.33 17.64
N ALA A 66 -6.40 -8.56 16.74
CA ALA A 66 -6.15 -8.99 15.37
C ALA A 66 -5.15 -10.15 15.30
N ILE A 67 -4.09 -10.13 16.13
CA ILE A 67 -3.13 -11.25 16.25
C ILE A 67 -3.84 -12.52 16.76
N LYS A 68 -4.68 -12.39 17.79
CA LYS A 68 -5.45 -13.53 18.35
C LYS A 68 -6.40 -14.14 17.33
N ARG A 69 -7.04 -13.36 16.47
CA ARG A 69 -7.92 -13.85 15.41
C ARG A 69 -7.21 -14.77 14.43
N ALA A 70 -5.91 -14.61 14.20
CA ALA A 70 -5.14 -15.49 13.33
C ALA A 70 -5.16 -16.97 13.78
N SER A 71 -5.31 -17.21 15.08
CA SER A 71 -5.40 -18.55 15.68
C SER A 71 -6.83 -19.11 15.70
N SER A 72 -7.83 -18.29 15.41
CA SER A 72 -9.23 -18.73 15.41
C SER A 72 -9.59 -19.41 14.09
N LYS A 73 -10.51 -20.39 14.15
CA LYS A 73 -11.06 -21.05 12.96
C LYS A 73 -12.04 -20.17 12.18
N GLU A 74 -12.40 -19.02 12.73
CA GLU A 74 -13.33 -18.08 12.10
C GLU A 74 -12.60 -17.25 11.04
N GLY A 75 -13.02 -17.44 9.77
CA GLY A 75 -12.63 -16.61 8.65
C GLY A 75 -11.20 -16.87 8.14
N GLN A 76 -11.02 -17.89 7.30
CA GLN A 76 -9.78 -18.01 6.53
C GLN A 76 -9.70 -16.85 5.52
N LEU A 77 -9.12 -15.73 5.95
CA LEU A 77 -8.80 -14.63 5.03
C LEU A 77 -7.82 -15.12 3.97
N VAL A 78 -8.12 -14.83 2.72
CA VAL A 78 -7.24 -15.06 1.56
C VAL A 78 -6.96 -13.74 0.86
N GLU A 79 -5.75 -13.63 0.33
CA GLU A 79 -5.38 -12.53 -0.57
C GLU A 79 -5.81 -12.91 -1.98
N VAL A 80 -6.51 -11.99 -2.65
CA VAL A 80 -6.89 -12.11 -4.05
C VAL A 80 -6.67 -10.76 -4.73
N SER A 81 -6.26 -10.79 -5.99
CA SER A 81 -6.15 -9.58 -6.80
C SER A 81 -7.15 -9.61 -7.95
N TYR A 82 -7.58 -8.43 -8.33
CA TYR A 82 -8.44 -8.22 -9.50
C TYR A 82 -7.86 -7.09 -10.33
N GLU A 83 -8.13 -7.14 -11.61
CA GLU A 83 -7.64 -6.17 -12.58
C GLU A 83 -8.83 -5.56 -13.32
N GLY A 84 -8.73 -4.29 -13.63
CA GLY A 84 -9.81 -3.56 -14.30
C GLY A 84 -9.30 -2.47 -15.21
N LYS A 85 -10.16 -2.09 -16.15
CA LYS A 85 -9.97 -0.94 -17.04
C LYS A 85 -11.12 0.03 -16.86
N ALA A 86 -10.81 1.31 -16.95
CA ALA A 86 -11.81 2.36 -16.96
C ALA A 86 -11.61 3.25 -18.20
N ASN A 87 -12.50 4.24 -18.38
CA ASN A 87 -12.39 5.21 -19.46
C ASN A 87 -11.03 5.91 -19.45
N HIS A 88 -10.71 6.58 -20.54
CA HIS A 88 -9.49 7.39 -20.69
C HIS A 88 -8.18 6.60 -20.57
N GLY A 89 -8.20 5.27 -20.75
CA GLY A 89 -7.00 4.44 -20.66
C GLY A 89 -6.55 4.12 -19.22
N VAL A 90 -7.42 4.35 -18.24
CA VAL A 90 -7.11 4.03 -16.84
C VAL A 90 -7.07 2.53 -16.63
N LEU A 91 -5.98 2.07 -16.03
CA LEU A 91 -5.74 0.70 -15.62
C LEU A 91 -5.76 0.62 -14.10
N LEU A 92 -6.40 -0.41 -13.57
CA LEU A 92 -6.59 -0.60 -12.14
C LEU A 92 -6.07 -1.97 -11.71
N PHE A 93 -5.30 -1.99 -10.64
CA PHE A 93 -4.90 -3.20 -9.95
C PHE A 93 -5.43 -3.14 -8.52
N ILE A 94 -6.26 -4.12 -8.13
CA ILE A 94 -7.04 -4.12 -6.89
C ILE A 94 -6.58 -5.29 -6.04
N GLU A 95 -5.97 -5.02 -4.90
CA GLU A 95 -5.59 -6.04 -3.93
C GLU A 95 -6.67 -6.15 -2.86
N CYS A 96 -7.17 -7.34 -2.65
CA CYS A 96 -8.24 -7.64 -1.69
C CYS A 96 -7.80 -8.69 -0.68
N MET A 97 -8.38 -8.59 0.51
CA MET A 97 -8.26 -9.57 1.57
C MET A 97 -9.65 -9.92 2.07
N THR A 98 -10.08 -11.14 1.80
CA THR A 98 -11.47 -11.54 2.00
C THR A 98 -11.58 -12.97 2.52
N ASP A 99 -12.66 -13.24 3.23
CA ASP A 99 -13.10 -14.59 3.59
C ASP A 99 -14.01 -15.22 2.51
N ASN A 100 -14.49 -14.39 1.54
CA ASN A 100 -15.40 -14.83 0.48
C ASN A 100 -15.08 -14.14 -0.87
N PRO A 101 -14.17 -14.72 -1.67
CA PRO A 101 -13.81 -14.17 -2.99
C PRO A 101 -15.00 -14.01 -3.95
N THR A 102 -16.02 -14.87 -3.84
CA THR A 102 -17.23 -14.78 -4.68
C THR A 102 -18.05 -13.54 -4.37
N ARG A 103 -18.17 -13.17 -3.09
CA ARG A 103 -18.80 -11.92 -2.68
C ARG A 103 -18.00 -10.74 -3.17
N THR A 104 -16.68 -10.74 -2.95
CA THR A 104 -15.79 -9.63 -3.33
C THR A 104 -15.85 -9.35 -4.82
N ILE A 105 -15.73 -10.37 -5.69
CA ILE A 105 -15.82 -10.15 -7.15
C ILE A 105 -17.21 -9.67 -7.58
N ALA A 106 -18.29 -10.11 -6.92
CA ALA A 106 -19.63 -9.64 -7.20
C ALA A 106 -19.80 -8.14 -6.85
N ASN A 107 -19.25 -7.71 -5.71
CA ASN A 107 -19.23 -6.30 -5.33
C ASN A 107 -18.46 -5.46 -6.35
N LEU A 108 -17.23 -5.87 -6.66
CA LEU A 108 -16.40 -5.16 -7.65
C LEU A 108 -17.11 -5.06 -8.99
N LYS A 109 -17.69 -6.13 -9.52
CA LYS A 109 -18.49 -6.10 -10.76
C LYS A 109 -19.63 -5.08 -10.67
N SER A 110 -20.31 -4.97 -9.53
CA SER A 110 -21.35 -3.98 -9.33
C SER A 110 -20.82 -2.54 -9.42
N TYR A 111 -19.62 -2.26 -8.90
CA TYR A 111 -19.00 -0.92 -8.99
C TYR A 111 -18.61 -0.58 -10.43
N PHE A 112 -17.98 -1.52 -11.12
CA PHE A 112 -17.61 -1.34 -12.53
C PHE A 112 -18.84 -1.14 -13.42
N ASN A 113 -19.90 -1.93 -13.22
CA ASN A 113 -21.15 -1.80 -13.99
C ASN A 113 -21.86 -0.44 -13.82
N LYS A 114 -21.63 0.24 -12.68
CA LYS A 114 -22.16 1.60 -12.42
C LYS A 114 -21.28 2.71 -13.03
N SER A 115 -20.17 2.34 -13.67
CA SER A 115 -19.23 3.28 -14.27
C SER A 115 -19.13 2.96 -15.77
N PRO A 116 -19.78 3.74 -16.65
CA PRO A 116 -19.78 3.47 -18.09
C PRO A 116 -18.36 3.33 -18.63
N GLY A 117 -18.14 2.37 -19.51
CA GLY A 117 -16.83 2.10 -20.12
C GLY A 117 -15.81 1.40 -19.22
N ALA A 118 -16.13 1.16 -17.95
CA ALA A 118 -15.28 0.42 -17.04
C ALA A 118 -15.61 -1.08 -17.06
N SER A 119 -14.61 -1.93 -16.90
CA SER A 119 -14.77 -3.38 -16.85
C SER A 119 -13.66 -4.07 -16.06
N ILE A 120 -14.01 -5.16 -15.39
CA ILE A 120 -13.03 -6.08 -14.85
C ILE A 120 -12.46 -6.90 -16.01
N VAL A 121 -11.15 -7.08 -16.02
CA VAL A 121 -10.44 -7.88 -17.00
C VAL A 121 -9.95 -9.18 -16.38
N GLN A 122 -9.45 -10.09 -17.22
CA GLN A 122 -8.87 -11.34 -16.73
C GLN A 122 -7.62 -11.06 -15.90
N ASN A 123 -7.47 -11.73 -14.77
CA ASN A 123 -6.27 -11.62 -13.93
C ASN A 123 -5.01 -11.99 -14.73
N GLY A 124 -3.94 -11.22 -14.51
CA GLY A 124 -2.69 -11.35 -15.26
C GLY A 124 -2.63 -10.50 -16.54
N SER A 125 -3.76 -9.89 -16.97
CA SER A 125 -3.78 -9.06 -18.17
C SER A 125 -3.03 -7.74 -18.01
N LEU A 126 -2.99 -7.20 -16.78
CA LEU A 126 -2.40 -5.90 -16.47
C LEU A 126 -1.22 -6.00 -15.50
N GLU A 127 -0.85 -7.20 -15.06
CA GLU A 127 0.22 -7.37 -14.07
C GLU A 127 1.54 -6.75 -14.54
N PHE A 128 1.87 -6.89 -15.82
CA PHE A 128 3.07 -6.32 -16.43
C PHE A 128 3.04 -4.79 -16.57
N MET A 129 1.87 -4.18 -16.41
CA MET A 129 1.71 -2.72 -16.42
C MET A 129 2.06 -2.08 -15.08
N PHE A 130 2.35 -2.88 -14.06
CA PHE A 130 2.67 -2.44 -12.71
C PHE A 130 3.89 -3.17 -12.19
N THR A 131 4.90 -2.44 -11.76
CA THR A 131 6.09 -3.00 -11.09
C THR A 131 5.88 -2.99 -9.58
N ARG A 132 6.14 -4.11 -8.92
CA ARG A 132 6.11 -4.18 -7.44
C ARG A 132 7.38 -3.56 -6.90
N LYS A 133 7.22 -2.64 -5.94
CA LYS A 133 8.32 -1.95 -5.28
C LYS A 133 8.16 -1.98 -3.76
N SER A 134 9.29 -2.02 -3.09
CA SER A 134 9.40 -1.72 -1.66
C SER A 134 9.42 -0.21 -1.49
N VAL A 135 8.59 0.31 -0.59
CA VAL A 135 8.56 1.74 -0.25
C VAL A 135 8.63 1.88 1.26
N LEU A 136 9.70 2.49 1.72
CA LEU A 136 9.95 2.77 3.13
C LEU A 136 9.95 4.27 3.36
N GLU A 137 9.27 4.73 4.41
CA GLU A 137 9.09 6.15 4.72
C GLU A 137 9.84 6.52 5.98
N GLY A 138 10.68 7.54 5.88
CA GLY A 138 11.34 8.22 6.98
C GLY A 138 10.95 9.69 7.06
N VAL A 139 11.31 10.35 8.16
CA VAL A 139 11.03 11.77 8.42
C VAL A 139 12.35 12.54 8.44
N LEU A 140 12.41 13.69 7.75
CA LEU A 140 13.63 14.50 7.65
C LEU A 140 14.12 15.00 9.02
N ALA A 141 13.22 15.24 9.98
CA ALA A 141 13.59 15.63 11.32
C ALA A 141 14.43 14.55 12.07
N ASP A 142 14.20 13.27 11.77
CA ASP A 142 14.97 12.18 12.36
C ASP A 142 16.42 12.15 11.84
N LEU A 143 16.63 12.51 10.56
CA LEU A 143 17.97 12.67 9.98
C LEU A 143 18.73 13.77 10.70
N GLN A 144 18.10 14.91 10.91
CA GLN A 144 18.70 16.05 11.62
C GLN A 144 19.07 15.66 13.06
N ALA A 145 18.20 14.93 13.76
CA ALA A 145 18.43 14.47 15.12
C ALA A 145 19.63 13.50 15.21
N LEU A 146 19.89 12.73 14.15
CA LEU A 146 21.00 11.78 14.05
C LEU A 146 22.26 12.40 13.45
N GLY A 147 22.20 13.65 12.94
CA GLY A 147 23.30 14.30 12.26
C GLY A 147 23.62 13.68 10.89
N LEU A 148 22.64 13.05 10.26
CA LEU A 148 22.76 12.44 8.93
C LEU A 148 22.23 13.39 7.87
N SER A 149 22.91 13.45 6.73
CA SER A 149 22.37 14.06 5.51
C SER A 149 21.55 13.05 4.70
N ILE A 150 20.77 13.53 3.74
CA ILE A 150 20.03 12.66 2.84
C ILE A 150 20.97 11.86 1.93
N GLU A 151 22.10 12.49 1.54
CA GLU A 151 23.15 11.87 0.75
C GLU A 151 23.83 10.72 1.51
N ASP A 152 24.04 10.86 2.85
CA ASP A 152 24.57 9.79 3.69
C ASP A 152 23.62 8.58 3.71
N VAL A 153 22.32 8.84 3.79
CA VAL A 153 21.28 7.80 3.75
C VAL A 153 21.26 7.11 2.39
N GLU A 154 21.28 7.89 1.31
CA GLU A 154 21.30 7.38 -0.06
C GLU A 154 22.50 6.45 -0.27
N LEU A 155 23.71 6.92 0.02
CA LEU A 155 24.93 6.14 -0.11
C LEU A 155 24.92 4.87 0.73
N SER A 156 24.43 4.98 1.97
CA SER A 156 24.38 3.82 2.88
C SER A 156 23.37 2.77 2.46
N LEU A 157 22.25 3.17 1.85
CA LEU A 157 21.19 2.24 1.48
C LEU A 157 21.36 1.60 0.10
N ILE A 158 22.33 2.03 -0.71
CA ILE A 158 22.64 1.37 -2.00
C ILE A 158 22.95 -0.10 -1.80
N ASP A 159 23.78 -0.44 -0.80
CA ASP A 159 24.13 -1.83 -0.50
C ASP A 159 22.95 -2.67 0.04
N TYR A 160 21.85 -2.01 0.43
CA TYR A 160 20.62 -2.63 0.89
C TYR A 160 19.52 -2.69 -0.17
N GLY A 161 19.84 -2.34 -1.43
CA GLY A 161 18.90 -2.43 -2.55
C GLY A 161 18.09 -1.16 -2.82
N LEU A 162 18.62 0.01 -2.43
CA LEU A 162 18.04 1.31 -2.83
C LEU A 162 18.14 1.48 -4.34
N GLU A 163 17.01 1.73 -5.00
CA GLU A 163 16.96 2.12 -6.42
C GLU A 163 16.75 3.62 -6.60
N SER A 164 15.91 4.22 -5.79
CA SER A 164 15.68 5.67 -5.79
C SER A 164 15.27 6.18 -4.41
N LEU A 165 15.61 7.44 -4.16
CA LEU A 165 15.20 8.16 -2.97
C LEU A 165 14.44 9.41 -3.41
N GLU A 166 13.25 9.60 -2.86
CA GLU A 166 12.38 10.73 -3.16
C GLU A 166 12.07 11.49 -1.88
N MET A 167 11.88 12.80 -1.99
CA MET A 167 11.59 13.66 -0.85
C MET A 167 10.34 14.49 -1.08
N ASP A 168 9.60 14.72 -0.01
CA ASP A 168 8.65 15.84 0.09
C ASP A 168 9.12 16.84 1.15
N SER A 169 8.25 17.77 1.55
CA SER A 169 8.62 18.85 2.49
C SER A 169 9.09 18.36 3.88
N GLU A 170 8.65 17.19 4.34
CA GLU A 170 8.90 16.70 5.70
C GLU A 170 9.44 15.27 5.75
N ARG A 171 9.31 14.53 4.66
CA ARG A 171 9.58 13.09 4.61
C ARG A 171 10.46 12.72 3.45
N PHE A 172 11.07 11.56 3.56
CA PHE A 172 11.76 10.91 2.45
C PHE A 172 11.26 9.49 2.26
N PHE A 173 11.35 9.00 1.04
CA PHE A 173 10.87 7.68 0.61
C PHE A 173 12.02 6.94 -0.04
N VAL A 174 12.34 5.80 0.53
CA VAL A 174 13.30 4.85 0.00
C VAL A 174 12.55 3.83 -0.83
N ILE A 175 12.92 3.71 -2.10
CA ILE A 175 12.26 2.84 -3.07
C ILE A 175 13.30 1.83 -3.56
N GLY A 176 12.93 0.55 -3.57
CA GLY A 176 13.74 -0.53 -4.09
C GLY A 176 12.89 -1.66 -4.67
N ASP A 177 13.52 -2.72 -5.15
CA ASP A 177 12.79 -3.90 -5.61
C ASP A 177 11.97 -4.52 -4.46
N TYR A 178 10.86 -5.19 -4.80
CA TYR A 178 10.01 -5.80 -3.78
C TYR A 178 10.72 -6.92 -3.00
N GLN A 179 11.75 -7.54 -3.60
CA GLN A 179 12.55 -8.59 -2.98
C GLN A 179 13.48 -8.02 -1.90
N ASP A 180 13.89 -6.77 -2.05
CA ASP A 180 14.83 -6.10 -1.15
C ASP A 180 14.15 -5.45 0.07
N PHE A 181 12.83 -5.65 0.24
CA PHE A 181 12.05 -5.07 1.34
C PHE A 181 12.68 -5.31 2.72
N LYS A 182 13.16 -6.54 2.95
CA LYS A 182 13.80 -6.88 4.22
C LYS A 182 15.16 -6.19 4.35
N GLN A 183 15.98 -6.23 3.31
CA GLN A 183 17.31 -5.63 3.30
C GLN A 183 17.22 -4.12 3.54
N LEU A 184 16.33 -3.43 2.85
CA LEU A 184 16.07 -2.00 3.07
C LEU A 184 15.62 -1.70 4.50
N SER A 185 14.77 -2.55 5.08
CA SER A 185 14.38 -2.40 6.49
C SER A 185 15.56 -2.61 7.45
N ASP A 186 16.42 -3.59 7.17
CA ASP A 186 17.64 -3.84 7.92
C ASP A 186 18.62 -2.64 7.80
N GLY A 187 18.66 -1.97 6.63
CA GLY A 187 19.43 -0.75 6.40
C GLY A 187 18.96 0.43 7.28
N PHE A 188 17.66 0.63 7.42
CA PHE A 188 17.12 1.63 8.35
C PHE A 188 17.54 1.34 9.81
N GLU A 189 17.49 0.07 10.21
CA GLU A 189 17.92 -0.35 11.55
C GLU A 189 19.42 -0.12 11.77
N ALA A 190 20.26 -0.43 10.76
CA ALA A 190 21.72 -0.20 10.82
C ALA A 190 22.05 1.28 10.96
N LEU A 191 21.33 2.16 10.29
CA LEU A 191 21.45 3.62 10.41
C LEU A 191 20.78 4.18 11.68
N LYS A 192 20.09 3.33 12.46
CA LYS A 192 19.25 3.74 13.60
C LYS A 192 18.15 4.73 13.23
N LEU A 193 17.76 4.73 11.98
CA LEU A 193 16.67 5.57 11.47
C LEU A 193 15.31 4.98 11.86
N PRO A 194 14.42 5.78 12.45
CA PRO A 194 13.06 5.34 12.70
C PRO A 194 12.34 5.05 11.38
N LEU A 195 11.78 3.86 11.25
CA LEU A 195 10.95 3.48 10.12
C LEU A 195 9.49 3.85 10.46
N HIS A 196 8.96 4.87 9.79
CA HIS A 196 7.61 5.37 10.04
C HIS A 196 6.54 4.56 9.33
N LYS A 197 6.84 4.11 8.12
CA LYS A 197 5.95 3.25 7.34
C LYS A 197 6.76 2.39 6.39
N ALA A 198 6.30 1.17 6.15
CA ALA A 198 6.87 0.29 5.15
C ALA A 198 5.76 -0.48 4.44
N CYS A 199 5.79 -0.53 3.12
CA CYS A 199 4.80 -1.24 2.33
C CYS A 199 5.37 -1.70 1.00
N LEU A 200 4.75 -2.73 0.44
CA LEU A 200 4.91 -3.06 -0.96
C LEU A 200 3.87 -2.26 -1.74
N GLN A 201 4.28 -1.64 -2.83
CA GLN A 201 3.41 -0.88 -3.72
C GLN A 201 3.54 -1.40 -5.15
N ARG A 202 2.52 -1.12 -5.97
CA ARG A 202 2.58 -1.33 -7.41
C ARG A 202 2.66 0.04 -8.08
N LEU A 203 3.76 0.29 -8.77
CA LEU A 203 3.98 1.50 -9.53
C LEU A 203 3.70 1.23 -11.02
N PRO A 204 2.93 2.05 -11.72
CA PRO A 204 2.68 1.84 -13.14
C PRO A 204 3.95 2.04 -13.95
N THR A 205 4.13 1.19 -14.95
CA THR A 205 5.22 1.30 -15.92
C THR A 205 4.98 2.41 -16.95
N THR A 206 3.70 2.69 -17.23
CA THR A 206 3.28 3.71 -18.20
C THR A 206 2.17 4.55 -17.57
N PRO A 207 2.55 5.63 -16.85
CA PRO A 207 1.56 6.53 -16.27
C PRO A 207 0.87 7.36 -17.36
N ILE A 208 -0.40 7.75 -17.09
CA ILE A 208 -1.20 8.62 -17.96
C ILE A 208 -1.68 9.84 -17.21
N ARG A 209 -1.80 10.96 -17.90
CA ARG A 209 -2.42 12.19 -17.37
C ARG A 209 -3.86 12.29 -17.84
N LEU A 210 -4.73 12.63 -16.89
CA LEU A 210 -6.14 12.86 -17.17
C LEU A 210 -6.46 14.36 -17.15
N SER A 211 -7.46 14.78 -17.92
CA SER A 211 -8.06 16.10 -17.73
C SER A 211 -8.79 16.15 -16.37
N PRO A 212 -9.00 17.34 -15.79
CA PRO A 212 -9.75 17.46 -14.53
C PRO A 212 -11.15 16.80 -14.58
N GLU A 213 -11.82 16.85 -15.71
CA GLU A 213 -13.14 16.24 -15.91
C GLU A 213 -13.05 14.72 -15.92
N ALA A 214 -12.08 14.16 -16.65
CA ALA A 214 -11.83 12.72 -16.72
C ALA A 214 -11.39 12.16 -15.37
N LEU A 215 -10.58 12.93 -14.63
CA LEU A 215 -10.17 12.59 -13.27
C LEU A 215 -11.38 12.52 -12.33
N ALA A 216 -12.24 13.56 -12.32
CA ALA A 216 -13.43 13.60 -11.48
C ALA A 216 -14.46 12.49 -11.81
N GLU A 217 -14.53 12.05 -13.07
CA GLU A 217 -15.33 10.89 -13.46
C GLU A 217 -14.74 9.59 -12.91
N THR A 218 -13.43 9.42 -13.08
CA THR A 218 -12.70 8.22 -12.63
C THR A 218 -12.70 8.08 -11.12
N GLU A 219 -12.52 9.17 -10.39
CA GLU A 219 -12.52 9.20 -8.91
C GLU A 219 -13.77 8.58 -8.31
N LYS A 220 -14.94 8.74 -8.93
CA LYS A 220 -16.20 8.12 -8.46
C LYS A 220 -16.13 6.58 -8.46
N LEU A 221 -15.41 6.00 -9.40
CA LEU A 221 -15.19 4.55 -9.43
C LEU A 221 -14.15 4.15 -8.40
N LEU A 222 -13.03 4.90 -8.33
CA LEU A 222 -11.96 4.62 -7.37
C LEU A 222 -12.48 4.68 -5.93
N ASP A 223 -13.26 5.71 -5.58
CA ASP A 223 -13.86 5.86 -4.26
C ASP A 223 -14.75 4.66 -3.89
N ARG A 224 -15.60 4.20 -4.81
CA ARG A 224 -16.46 3.03 -4.56
C ARG A 224 -15.66 1.75 -4.32
N ILE A 225 -14.57 1.56 -5.07
CA ILE A 225 -13.69 0.40 -4.91
C ILE A 225 -12.95 0.50 -3.58
N GLU A 226 -12.40 1.66 -3.25
CA GLU A 226 -11.67 1.87 -2.00
C GLU A 226 -12.57 1.79 -0.75
N GLU A 227 -13.86 2.06 -0.91
CA GLU A 227 -14.86 1.93 0.15
C GLU A 227 -15.22 0.50 0.50
N ASP A 228 -14.93 -0.48 -0.36
CA ASP A 228 -15.18 -1.88 -0.06
C ASP A 228 -14.25 -2.38 1.05
N GLU A 229 -14.83 -3.08 2.04
CA GLU A 229 -14.09 -3.58 3.21
C GLU A 229 -13.06 -4.66 2.88
N ASP A 230 -13.23 -5.34 1.75
CA ASP A 230 -12.33 -6.39 1.30
C ASP A 230 -11.14 -5.82 0.52
N VAL A 231 -11.22 -4.58 0.00
CA VAL A 231 -10.14 -3.93 -0.74
C VAL A 231 -9.12 -3.35 0.23
N ILE A 232 -7.88 -3.83 0.15
CA ILE A 232 -6.76 -3.37 0.98
C ILE A 232 -5.88 -2.34 0.27
N ALA A 233 -5.75 -2.47 -1.05
CA ALA A 233 -5.03 -1.50 -1.87
C ALA A 233 -5.64 -1.39 -3.27
N LEU A 234 -5.62 -0.18 -3.80
CA LEU A 234 -6.01 0.14 -5.17
C LEU A 234 -4.88 0.92 -5.82
N TYR A 235 -4.39 0.42 -6.94
CA TYR A 235 -3.36 1.05 -7.74
C TYR A 235 -3.93 1.43 -9.11
N SER A 236 -3.51 2.57 -9.61
CA SER A 236 -3.88 3.05 -10.94
C SER A 236 -2.65 3.53 -11.70
N ASN A 237 -2.76 3.61 -13.02
CA ASN A 237 -1.73 4.22 -13.86
C ASN A 237 -1.93 5.73 -14.06
N ILE A 238 -2.79 6.37 -13.28
CA ILE A 238 -3.00 7.81 -13.36
C ILE A 238 -1.77 8.51 -12.80
N GLU A 239 -1.20 9.43 -13.58
CA GLU A 239 -0.22 10.42 -13.19
C GLU A 239 -0.93 11.77 -13.07
N ASP A 240 -0.58 12.53 -12.06
CA ASP A 240 -1.14 13.87 -11.86
C ASP A 240 -0.19 14.96 -12.29
#